data_d13a84b1751d8519b7bea3c29014497c
#
_entry.id   d13a84b1751d8519b7bea3c29014497c
#
_cell.length_a   1.000
_cell.length_b   1.000
_cell.length_c   1.000
_cell.angle_alpha   90.00
_cell.angle_beta   90.00
_cell.angle_gamma   90.00
#
_symmetry.space_group_name_H-M   'P 1'
#
loop_
_entity.id
_entity.type
_entity.pdbx_description
1 polymer ?
#
loop_
_entity_poly.entity_id
_entity_poly.type
_entity_poly.pdbx_seq_one_letter_code
_entity_poly.pdbx_strand_id
1 'polypeptide(L)'
;MAERIFNFSPGPAILPEPVLEQAREDLWNIDGSGIGILEHSHRGATFKRVIAEAEADCRELAGISDDYAVLFLQGGASTQFYMLPANYLPTDGTADYLVTGSWSKKAVKEAKHYGEVHVACTSEDANFSYIPDEGATSYSETPAYVHFTSNNTIFGTGFSTEPIPPGDSWLACDASSDIFSRPIRVERYGLIYAGAQKNLGPSGVTLVILRRDLLERRVRELPSMLDYATHAEGGSLYNTPPVFCVYVLGRVVRWLLEQGGLAEIEKRNAEKAALIYDVLGESEVYTATAAEDSRSMMNITFVTPSEELNAKFVAEAAQQGLDGLKGHRSVGGMRASIYNAFPRAGCEVLVQFMKDFAAKNG
;
A
#
# COMPACT_ATOMS: atom_id res chain seq x y z
N MET A 1 12.43 25.26 -13.36
CA MET A 1 11.65 24.82 -12.18
C MET A 1 12.63 24.64 -11.03
N ALA A 2 12.21 24.80 -9.76
CA ALA A 2 13.08 24.47 -8.64
C ALA A 2 13.40 22.95 -8.69
N GLU A 3 14.63 22.59 -8.35
CA GLU A 3 15.05 21.20 -8.26
C GLU A 3 14.25 20.47 -7.15
N ARG A 4 13.75 19.27 -7.43
CA ARG A 4 12.97 18.51 -6.45
C ARG A 4 13.90 17.75 -5.53
N ILE A 5 13.60 17.73 -4.24
CA ILE A 5 14.31 16.92 -3.23
C ILE A 5 13.80 15.48 -3.25
N PHE A 6 14.57 14.55 -2.68
CA PHE A 6 14.17 13.15 -2.52
C PHE A 6 13.27 12.98 -1.29
N ASN A 7 12.02 12.65 -1.53
CA ASN A 7 11.01 12.48 -0.49
C ASN A 7 10.84 11.00 -0.12
N PHE A 8 11.40 10.58 1.01
CA PHE A 8 11.29 9.23 1.58
C PHE A 8 10.07 9.04 2.48
N SER A 9 9.11 9.95 2.47
CA SER A 9 7.92 9.87 3.33
C SER A 9 7.11 8.59 3.07
N PRO A 10 6.57 7.98 4.13
CA PRO A 10 5.82 6.71 4.03
C PRO A 10 4.40 6.86 3.48
N GLY A 11 3.89 8.08 3.36
CA GLY A 11 2.56 8.41 2.85
C GLY A 11 1.94 9.63 3.55
N PRO A 12 1.42 10.63 2.76
CA PRO A 12 1.51 10.71 1.30
C PRO A 12 2.94 10.64 0.79
N ALA A 13 3.15 9.84 -0.27
CA ALA A 13 4.48 9.53 -0.78
C ALA A 13 4.77 10.27 -2.10
N ILE A 14 5.98 10.05 -2.61
CA ILE A 14 6.42 10.58 -3.91
C ILE A 14 5.51 10.05 -5.04
N LEU A 15 5.26 10.90 -6.02
CA LEU A 15 4.56 10.58 -7.27
C LEU A 15 5.53 10.65 -8.45
N PRO A 16 5.28 9.90 -9.55
CA PRO A 16 6.09 10.00 -10.76
C PRO A 16 6.06 11.42 -11.33
N GLU A 17 7.21 11.97 -11.66
CA GLU A 17 7.30 13.35 -12.19
C GLU A 17 6.49 13.55 -13.46
N PRO A 18 6.50 12.64 -14.46
CA PRO A 18 5.66 12.80 -15.65
C PRO A 18 4.16 12.87 -15.32
N VAL A 19 3.71 12.13 -14.29
CA VAL A 19 2.31 12.19 -13.83
C VAL A 19 1.99 13.55 -13.22
N LEU A 20 2.91 14.12 -12.44
CA LEU A 20 2.72 15.47 -11.86
C LEU A 20 2.73 16.57 -12.92
N GLU A 21 3.57 16.44 -13.93
CA GLU A 21 3.61 17.39 -15.07
C GLU A 21 2.30 17.34 -15.85
N GLN A 22 1.82 16.15 -16.21
CA GLN A 22 0.53 16.00 -16.89
C GLN A 22 -0.63 16.49 -16.02
N ALA A 23 -0.63 16.17 -14.73
CA ALA A 23 -1.67 16.64 -13.81
C ALA A 23 -1.70 18.18 -13.70
N ARG A 24 -0.56 18.84 -13.72
CA ARG A 24 -0.48 20.31 -13.73
C ARG A 24 -1.16 20.92 -14.96
N GLU A 25 -0.99 20.31 -16.13
CA GLU A 25 -1.64 20.76 -17.37
C GLU A 25 -3.14 20.48 -17.33
N ASP A 26 -3.53 19.28 -16.94
CA ASP A 26 -4.92 18.84 -16.88
C ASP A 26 -5.73 19.49 -15.75
N LEU A 27 -5.08 20.09 -14.74
CA LEU A 27 -5.74 20.97 -13.77
C LEU A 27 -6.29 22.25 -14.41
N TRP A 28 -5.70 22.71 -15.50
CA TRP A 28 -6.14 23.90 -16.22
C TRP A 28 -7.09 23.55 -17.37
N ASN A 29 -6.74 22.56 -18.18
CA ASN A 29 -7.52 22.23 -19.38
C ASN A 29 -7.28 20.79 -19.83
N ILE A 30 -8.10 19.86 -19.34
CA ILE A 30 -7.98 18.45 -19.74
C ILE A 30 -8.51 18.25 -21.17
N ASP A 31 -7.70 17.63 -22.04
CA ASP A 31 -8.03 17.23 -23.41
C ASP A 31 -8.60 18.38 -24.28
N GLY A 32 -8.24 19.61 -24.01
CA GLY A 32 -8.75 20.75 -24.75
C GLY A 32 -10.23 21.09 -24.50
N SER A 33 -10.81 20.56 -23.44
CA SER A 33 -12.23 20.75 -23.07
C SER A 33 -12.57 22.21 -22.65
N GLY A 34 -11.54 23.03 -22.37
CA GLY A 34 -11.67 24.41 -21.92
C GLY A 34 -11.77 24.54 -20.38
N ILE A 35 -11.86 23.43 -19.63
CA ILE A 35 -11.86 23.40 -18.17
C ILE A 35 -10.96 22.30 -17.63
N GLY A 36 -10.53 22.41 -16.37
CA GLY A 36 -9.66 21.44 -15.71
C GLY A 36 -10.41 20.23 -15.16
N ILE A 37 -9.65 19.15 -14.88
CA ILE A 37 -10.20 17.90 -14.35
C ILE A 37 -10.99 18.09 -13.05
N LEU A 38 -10.64 19.06 -12.20
CA LEU A 38 -11.35 19.34 -10.94
C LEU A 38 -12.77 19.89 -11.15
N GLU A 39 -13.05 20.49 -12.30
CA GLU A 39 -14.33 21.16 -12.61
C GLU A 39 -15.28 20.26 -13.38
N HIS A 40 -14.80 19.11 -13.91
CA HIS A 40 -15.64 18.17 -14.63
C HIS A 40 -16.60 17.43 -13.70
N SER A 41 -17.89 17.44 -14.08
CA SER A 41 -18.87 16.59 -13.41
C SER A 41 -18.48 15.10 -13.49
N HIS A 42 -18.55 14.40 -12.37
CA HIS A 42 -18.32 12.97 -12.32
C HIS A 42 -19.31 12.15 -13.18
N ARG A 43 -20.43 12.74 -13.59
CA ARG A 43 -21.42 12.15 -14.51
C ARG A 43 -21.20 12.55 -15.96
N GLY A 44 -20.28 13.46 -16.23
CA GLY A 44 -19.93 13.91 -17.58
C GLY A 44 -19.05 12.89 -18.33
N ALA A 45 -19.01 13.02 -19.65
CA ALA A 45 -18.27 12.10 -20.52
C ALA A 45 -16.76 12.03 -20.18
N THR A 46 -16.14 13.19 -19.89
CA THR A 46 -14.72 13.28 -19.56
C THR A 46 -14.37 12.42 -18.35
N PHE A 47 -15.08 12.57 -17.23
CA PHE A 47 -14.75 11.79 -16.04
C PHE A 47 -15.15 10.32 -16.16
N LYS A 48 -16.27 10.02 -16.86
CA LYS A 48 -16.61 8.62 -17.17
C LYS A 48 -15.52 7.91 -17.97
N ARG A 49 -14.87 8.59 -18.88
CA ARG A 49 -13.71 8.09 -19.60
C ARG A 49 -12.52 7.88 -18.66
N VAL A 50 -12.19 8.88 -17.83
CA VAL A 50 -11.07 8.83 -16.87
C VAL A 50 -11.18 7.64 -15.93
N ILE A 51 -12.35 7.40 -15.34
CA ILE A 51 -12.52 6.27 -14.42
C ILE A 51 -12.52 4.93 -15.14
N ALA A 52 -13.06 4.85 -16.37
CA ALA A 52 -13.03 3.65 -17.18
C ALA A 52 -11.61 3.29 -17.64
N GLU A 53 -10.81 4.28 -18.04
CA GLU A 53 -9.38 4.11 -18.36
C GLU A 53 -8.61 3.64 -17.13
N ALA A 54 -8.83 4.24 -15.95
CA ALA A 54 -8.18 3.83 -14.70
C ALA A 54 -8.50 2.38 -14.32
N GLU A 55 -9.77 1.94 -14.51
CA GLU A 55 -10.16 0.56 -14.31
C GLU A 55 -9.48 -0.37 -15.31
N ALA A 56 -9.53 -0.04 -16.61
CA ALA A 56 -8.92 -0.84 -17.67
C ALA A 56 -7.41 -1.00 -17.46
N ASP A 57 -6.72 0.07 -17.08
CA ASP A 57 -5.29 0.04 -16.79
C ASP A 57 -4.94 -0.81 -15.56
N CYS A 58 -5.75 -0.77 -14.50
CA CYS A 58 -5.60 -1.67 -13.35
C CYS A 58 -5.76 -3.14 -13.77
N ARG A 59 -6.75 -3.43 -14.63
CA ARG A 59 -7.00 -4.78 -15.14
C ARG A 59 -5.83 -5.27 -15.99
N GLU A 60 -5.36 -4.45 -16.92
CA GLU A 60 -4.22 -4.78 -17.79
C GLU A 60 -2.95 -5.00 -16.96
N LEU A 61 -2.64 -4.09 -16.03
CA LEU A 61 -1.41 -4.13 -15.23
C LEU A 61 -1.31 -5.39 -14.36
N ALA A 62 -2.40 -5.79 -13.74
CA ALA A 62 -2.41 -6.89 -12.76
C ALA A 62 -3.12 -8.17 -13.26
N GLY A 63 -3.53 -8.23 -14.52
CA GLY A 63 -4.23 -9.40 -15.08
C GLY A 63 -5.57 -9.67 -14.42
N ILE A 64 -6.31 -8.63 -14.02
CA ILE A 64 -7.58 -8.76 -13.30
C ILE A 64 -8.69 -9.19 -14.27
N SER A 65 -9.26 -10.39 -14.08
CA SER A 65 -10.35 -10.90 -14.91
C SER A 65 -11.70 -10.20 -14.62
N ASP A 66 -12.68 -10.47 -15.47
CA ASP A 66 -14.05 -9.97 -15.29
C ASP A 66 -14.76 -10.58 -14.09
N ASP A 67 -14.20 -11.64 -13.48
CA ASP A 67 -14.70 -12.21 -12.22
C ASP A 67 -14.49 -11.29 -11.02
N TYR A 68 -13.76 -10.18 -11.19
CA TYR A 68 -13.49 -9.19 -10.17
C TYR A 68 -14.12 -7.84 -10.51
N ALA A 69 -14.64 -7.16 -9.49
CA ALA A 69 -14.94 -5.74 -9.53
C ALA A 69 -13.70 -4.94 -9.13
N VAL A 70 -13.39 -3.87 -9.85
CA VAL A 70 -12.36 -2.89 -9.51
C VAL A 70 -13.07 -1.62 -9.09
N LEU A 71 -12.90 -1.20 -7.82
CA LEU A 71 -13.65 -0.11 -7.22
C LEU A 71 -12.70 0.99 -6.76
N PHE A 72 -13.12 2.23 -6.94
CA PHE A 72 -12.43 3.44 -6.48
C PHE A 72 -13.25 4.10 -5.37
N LEU A 73 -12.92 3.75 -4.11
CA LEU A 73 -13.68 4.14 -2.92
C LEU A 73 -13.01 5.29 -2.18
N GLN A 74 -13.60 5.71 -1.07
CA GLN A 74 -13.11 6.77 -0.18
C GLN A 74 -12.79 6.21 1.19
N GLY A 75 -12.11 6.98 2.04
CA GLY A 75 -11.85 6.66 3.45
C GLY A 75 -10.58 5.87 3.73
N GLY A 76 -9.79 5.51 2.70
CA GLY A 76 -8.53 4.80 2.86
C GLY A 76 -8.71 3.38 3.40
N ALA A 77 -7.61 2.73 3.76
CA ALA A 77 -7.62 1.42 4.42
C ALA A 77 -8.41 1.45 5.73
N SER A 78 -8.48 2.60 6.42
CA SER A 78 -9.22 2.71 7.68
C SER A 78 -10.70 2.42 7.52
N THR A 79 -11.32 2.84 6.41
CA THR A 79 -12.70 2.46 6.09
C THR A 79 -12.80 0.96 5.80
N GLN A 80 -11.82 0.38 5.12
CA GLN A 80 -11.83 -1.04 4.78
C GLN A 80 -11.72 -1.93 6.02
N PHE A 81 -11.05 -1.50 7.09
CA PHE A 81 -10.94 -2.25 8.35
C PHE A 81 -12.28 -2.60 8.97
N TYR A 82 -13.31 -1.75 8.81
CA TYR A 82 -14.67 -2.05 9.28
C TYR A 82 -15.62 -2.42 8.14
N MET A 83 -15.42 -1.94 6.92
CA MET A 83 -16.27 -2.25 5.78
C MET A 83 -16.19 -3.73 5.39
N LEU A 84 -14.98 -4.32 5.38
CA LEU A 84 -14.78 -5.74 5.13
C LEU A 84 -15.59 -6.62 6.11
N PRO A 85 -15.38 -6.55 7.44
CA PRO A 85 -16.15 -7.37 8.38
C PRO A 85 -17.64 -7.02 8.40
N ALA A 86 -18.02 -5.77 8.15
CA ALA A 86 -19.41 -5.39 8.03
C ALA A 86 -20.13 -6.16 6.92
N ASN A 87 -19.48 -6.39 5.78
CA ASN A 87 -20.05 -7.13 4.66
C ASN A 87 -19.97 -8.66 4.85
N TYR A 88 -18.88 -9.20 5.42
CA TYR A 88 -18.56 -10.61 5.30
C TYR A 88 -18.33 -11.38 6.60
N LEU A 89 -18.31 -10.74 7.77
CA LEU A 89 -18.18 -11.45 9.06
C LEU A 89 -19.55 -11.62 9.68
N PRO A 90 -20.14 -12.84 9.71
CA PRO A 90 -21.38 -13.11 10.42
C PRO A 90 -21.24 -12.81 11.93
N THR A 91 -22.33 -12.46 12.59
CA THR A 91 -22.31 -12.13 14.03
C THR A 91 -21.88 -13.32 14.89
N ASP A 92 -22.19 -14.53 14.45
CA ASP A 92 -21.83 -15.81 15.06
C ASP A 92 -20.66 -16.50 14.33
N GLY A 93 -20.04 -15.82 13.35
CA GLY A 93 -18.91 -16.32 12.58
C GLY A 93 -17.57 -15.83 13.12
N THR A 94 -16.50 -16.50 12.70
CA THR A 94 -15.11 -16.15 13.03
C THR A 94 -14.38 -15.69 11.78
N ALA A 95 -13.54 -14.66 11.89
CA ALA A 95 -12.57 -14.31 10.88
C ALA A 95 -11.16 -14.40 11.45
N ASP A 96 -10.23 -14.92 10.65
CA ASP A 96 -8.83 -15.06 11.03
C ASP A 96 -8.00 -13.85 10.57
N TYR A 97 -7.11 -13.42 11.46
CA TYR A 97 -6.21 -12.30 11.21
C TYR A 97 -4.76 -12.69 11.47
N LEU A 98 -3.87 -12.41 10.51
CA LEU A 98 -2.44 -12.48 10.69
C LEU A 98 -1.95 -11.11 11.18
N VAL A 99 -1.54 -11.04 12.45
CA VAL A 99 -1.21 -9.78 13.13
C VAL A 99 0.29 -9.56 13.12
N THR A 100 0.77 -8.97 12.02
CA THR A 100 2.21 -8.72 11.77
C THR A 100 2.59 -7.23 11.87
N GLY A 101 1.67 -6.38 12.38
CA GLY A 101 1.95 -4.96 12.52
C GLY A 101 0.79 -4.14 13.08
N SER A 102 1.00 -2.82 13.17
CA SER A 102 -0.01 -1.89 13.71
C SER A 102 -1.27 -1.81 12.87
N TRP A 103 -1.20 -2.03 11.56
CA TRP A 103 -2.36 -1.91 10.68
C TRP A 103 -3.27 -3.12 10.82
N SER A 104 -2.72 -4.34 10.85
CA SER A 104 -3.50 -5.55 11.15
C SER A 104 -4.09 -5.53 12.57
N LYS A 105 -3.40 -4.96 13.58
CA LYS A 105 -4.00 -4.73 14.93
C LYS A 105 -5.20 -3.80 14.87
N LYS A 106 -5.15 -2.73 14.07
CA LYS A 106 -6.30 -1.83 13.87
C LYS A 106 -7.45 -2.54 13.17
N ALA A 107 -7.16 -3.34 12.13
CA ALA A 107 -8.17 -4.11 11.42
C ALA A 107 -8.87 -5.11 12.37
N VAL A 108 -8.14 -5.82 13.22
CA VAL A 108 -8.69 -6.68 14.30
C VAL A 108 -9.62 -5.90 15.22
N LYS A 109 -9.22 -4.70 15.64
CA LYS A 109 -10.04 -3.88 16.54
C LYS A 109 -11.40 -3.54 15.93
N GLU A 110 -11.40 -3.16 14.65
CA GLU A 110 -12.65 -2.80 13.96
C GLU A 110 -13.52 -4.04 13.66
N ALA A 111 -12.89 -5.18 13.29
CA ALA A 111 -13.61 -6.42 12.99
C ALA A 111 -14.39 -6.98 14.21
N LYS A 112 -13.87 -6.80 15.43
CA LYS A 112 -14.51 -7.22 16.68
C LYS A 112 -15.88 -6.57 16.94
N HIS A 113 -16.24 -5.52 16.21
CA HIS A 113 -17.59 -4.95 16.27
C HIS A 113 -18.64 -5.77 15.51
N TYR A 114 -18.22 -6.75 14.68
CA TYR A 114 -19.10 -7.45 13.76
C TYR A 114 -19.24 -8.95 14.04
N GLY A 115 -18.23 -9.60 14.63
CA GLY A 115 -18.22 -11.03 14.94
C GLY A 115 -16.95 -11.41 15.69
N GLU A 116 -16.70 -12.71 15.83
CA GLU A 116 -15.51 -13.22 16.49
C GLU A 116 -14.25 -13.03 15.63
N VAL A 117 -13.15 -12.71 16.28
CA VAL A 117 -11.87 -12.54 15.63
C VAL A 117 -10.83 -13.45 16.30
N HIS A 118 -10.28 -14.35 15.49
CA HIS A 118 -9.16 -15.20 15.88
C HIS A 118 -7.85 -14.64 15.31
N VAL A 119 -6.83 -14.54 16.15
CA VAL A 119 -5.48 -14.16 15.73
C VAL A 119 -4.72 -15.43 15.38
N ALA A 120 -4.65 -15.75 14.09
CA ALA A 120 -4.07 -16.99 13.60
C ALA A 120 -2.53 -17.04 13.76
N CYS A 121 -1.86 -15.89 13.68
CA CYS A 121 -0.46 -15.73 14.07
C CYS A 121 -0.16 -14.26 14.42
N THR A 122 0.95 -14.07 15.16
CA THR A 122 1.46 -12.72 15.46
C THR A 122 2.96 -12.73 15.65
N SER A 123 3.62 -11.62 15.35
CA SER A 123 5.04 -11.34 15.67
C SER A 123 5.20 -10.19 16.66
N GLU A 124 4.17 -9.96 17.49
CA GLU A 124 4.18 -8.89 18.51
C GLU A 124 5.25 -9.11 19.59
N ASP A 125 5.61 -10.37 19.86
CA ASP A 125 6.67 -10.80 20.77
C ASP A 125 8.04 -10.18 20.45
N ALA A 126 8.31 -9.96 19.16
CA ALA A 126 9.54 -9.31 18.68
C ALA A 126 9.27 -7.92 18.04
N ASN A 127 8.26 -7.20 18.54
CA ASN A 127 7.87 -5.88 18.02
C ASN A 127 7.67 -5.88 16.49
N PHE A 128 7.08 -6.94 15.94
CA PHE A 128 6.77 -7.10 14.52
C PHE A 128 7.99 -7.03 13.58
N SER A 129 9.16 -7.45 14.05
CA SER A 129 10.40 -7.44 13.26
C SER A 129 10.51 -8.61 12.27
N TYR A 130 9.57 -9.55 12.30
CA TYR A 130 9.54 -10.70 11.39
C TYR A 130 8.12 -11.05 10.94
N ILE A 131 8.01 -11.84 9.87
CA ILE A 131 6.76 -12.47 9.42
C ILE A 131 6.80 -13.93 9.92
N PRO A 132 5.79 -14.38 10.69
CA PRO A 132 5.72 -15.77 11.13
C PRO A 132 5.67 -16.75 9.96
N ASP A 133 6.39 -17.87 10.07
CA ASP A 133 6.32 -18.97 9.12
C ASP A 133 4.91 -19.55 9.04
N GLU A 134 4.56 -20.17 7.92
CA GLU A 134 3.26 -20.83 7.72
C GLU A 134 2.98 -21.89 8.79
N GLY A 135 3.99 -22.64 9.21
CA GLY A 135 3.91 -23.65 10.28
C GLY A 135 3.61 -23.07 11.69
N ALA A 136 3.82 -21.77 11.88
CA ALA A 136 3.48 -21.04 13.11
C ALA A 136 2.07 -20.43 13.08
N THR A 137 1.32 -20.63 11.97
CA THR A 137 -0.04 -20.08 11.81
C THR A 137 -1.08 -21.14 12.17
N SER A 138 -1.97 -20.80 13.10
CA SER A 138 -3.05 -21.68 13.56
C SER A 138 -4.40 -21.08 13.18
N TYR A 139 -4.96 -21.54 12.07
CA TYR A 139 -6.25 -21.07 11.57
C TYR A 139 -7.42 -21.67 12.35
N SER A 140 -8.54 -20.95 12.40
CA SER A 140 -9.85 -21.48 12.80
C SER A 140 -10.29 -22.58 11.83
N GLU A 141 -11.18 -23.46 12.24
CA GLU A 141 -11.64 -24.57 11.40
C GLU A 141 -12.36 -24.08 10.12
N THR A 142 -13.20 -23.06 10.24
CA THR A 142 -14.00 -22.51 9.13
C THR A 142 -14.09 -20.98 9.21
N PRO A 143 -12.99 -20.25 9.01
CA PRO A 143 -13.06 -18.79 9.07
C PRO A 143 -13.82 -18.22 7.87
N ALA A 144 -14.60 -17.17 8.08
CA ALA A 144 -15.33 -16.46 7.04
C ALA A 144 -14.36 -15.89 5.98
N TYR A 145 -13.21 -15.44 6.43
CA TYR A 145 -12.05 -15.03 5.62
C TYR A 145 -10.79 -15.01 6.47
N VAL A 146 -9.63 -14.97 5.80
CA VAL A 146 -8.32 -14.74 6.42
C VAL A 146 -7.79 -13.37 5.98
N HIS A 147 -7.56 -12.49 6.94
CA HIS A 147 -7.03 -11.15 6.69
C HIS A 147 -5.54 -11.04 7.01
N PHE A 148 -4.78 -10.39 6.12
CA PHE A 148 -3.39 -10.02 6.38
C PHE A 148 -3.03 -8.67 5.77
N THR A 149 -1.92 -8.10 6.23
CA THR A 149 -1.32 -6.88 5.67
C THR A 149 -0.03 -7.29 4.96
N SER A 150 -0.02 -7.20 3.63
CA SER A 150 1.08 -7.73 2.81
C SER A 150 2.43 -7.09 3.10
N ASN A 151 2.43 -5.80 3.43
CA ASN A 151 3.63 -5.03 3.74
C ASN A 151 3.41 -4.05 4.92
N ASN A 152 4.23 -4.17 5.95
CA ASN A 152 4.13 -3.40 7.19
C ASN A 152 4.98 -2.12 7.13
N THR A 153 4.40 -1.04 6.67
CA THR A 153 5.04 0.27 6.46
C THR A 153 5.83 0.78 7.68
N ILE A 154 5.39 0.45 8.90
CA ILE A 154 5.97 0.95 10.15
C ILE A 154 7.20 0.13 10.55
N PHE A 155 7.14 -1.19 10.38
CA PHE A 155 8.14 -2.12 10.88
C PHE A 155 9.14 -2.58 9.82
N GLY A 156 8.87 -2.29 8.54
CA GLY A 156 9.75 -2.65 7.44
C GLY A 156 9.72 -4.13 7.08
N THR A 157 8.65 -4.83 7.46
CA THR A 157 8.45 -6.26 7.15
C THR A 157 7.39 -6.46 6.07
N GLY A 158 7.50 -7.53 5.29
CA GLY A 158 6.54 -7.88 4.25
C GLY A 158 6.48 -9.38 4.00
N PHE A 159 5.33 -9.86 3.55
CA PHE A 159 5.16 -11.24 3.14
C PHE A 159 5.84 -11.48 1.79
N SER A 160 6.74 -12.45 1.72
CA SER A 160 7.36 -12.91 0.48
C SER A 160 6.40 -13.77 -0.36
N THR A 161 5.50 -14.49 0.30
CA THR A 161 4.48 -15.35 -0.31
C THR A 161 3.11 -15.09 0.34
N GLU A 162 2.04 -15.29 -0.44
CA GLU A 162 0.67 -15.17 0.09
C GLU A 162 0.37 -16.32 1.05
N PRO A 163 -0.31 -16.04 2.19
CA PRO A 163 -0.82 -17.07 3.09
C PRO A 163 -1.77 -18.04 2.38
N ILE A 164 -1.90 -19.26 2.92
CA ILE A 164 -2.83 -20.26 2.38
C ILE A 164 -4.01 -20.38 3.36
N PRO A 165 -5.20 -19.86 3.01
CA PRO A 165 -6.36 -19.96 3.89
C PRO A 165 -6.86 -21.42 3.97
N PRO A 166 -7.47 -21.84 5.09
CA PRO A 166 -7.99 -23.19 5.23
C PRO A 166 -9.31 -23.39 4.49
N GLY A 167 -9.55 -24.58 3.96
CA GLY A 167 -10.82 -25.02 3.36
C GLY A 167 -11.28 -24.09 2.22
N ASP A 168 -12.54 -23.67 2.28
CA ASP A 168 -13.19 -22.76 1.30
C ASP A 168 -13.05 -21.28 1.68
N SER A 169 -12.27 -20.96 2.70
CA SER A 169 -11.99 -19.59 3.10
C SER A 169 -11.18 -18.84 2.03
N TRP A 170 -11.21 -17.53 2.08
CA TRP A 170 -10.56 -16.66 1.09
C TRP A 170 -9.70 -15.59 1.75
N LEU A 171 -8.71 -15.08 1.00
CA LEU A 171 -7.82 -14.04 1.48
C LEU A 171 -8.43 -12.64 1.30
N ALA A 172 -8.33 -11.85 2.38
CA ALA A 172 -8.51 -10.41 2.37
C ALA A 172 -7.17 -9.73 2.67
N CYS A 173 -6.73 -8.81 1.81
CA CYS A 173 -5.40 -8.22 1.89
C CYS A 173 -5.44 -6.69 2.00
N ASP A 174 -4.78 -6.14 3.03
CA ASP A 174 -4.33 -4.75 3.01
C ASP A 174 -2.99 -4.67 2.27
N ALA A 175 -3.04 -4.27 1.01
CA ALA A 175 -1.87 -4.09 0.15
C ALA A 175 -1.47 -2.61 -0.01
N SER A 176 -1.89 -1.73 0.90
CA SER A 176 -1.73 -0.27 0.73
C SER A 176 -0.30 0.17 0.45
N SER A 177 0.71 -0.51 0.98
CA SER A 177 2.10 -0.09 0.83
C SER A 177 2.93 -0.87 -0.19
N ASP A 178 2.37 -1.92 -0.80
CA ASP A 178 3.07 -2.72 -1.81
C ASP A 178 2.20 -3.15 -3.01
N ILE A 179 0.95 -2.68 -3.08
CA ILE A 179 0.11 -2.94 -4.27
C ILE A 179 0.84 -2.53 -5.55
N PHE A 180 0.83 -3.39 -6.56
CA PHE A 180 1.51 -3.18 -7.85
C PHE A 180 3.03 -2.91 -7.74
N SER A 181 3.67 -3.40 -6.68
CA SER A 181 5.14 -3.37 -6.56
C SER A 181 5.81 -4.58 -7.22
N ARG A 182 5.04 -5.62 -7.50
CA ARG A 182 5.43 -6.91 -8.09
C ARG A 182 4.21 -7.57 -8.75
N PRO A 183 4.39 -8.62 -9.56
CA PRO A 183 3.28 -9.44 -10.04
C PRO A 183 2.42 -9.97 -8.88
N ILE A 184 1.10 -9.94 -9.07
CA ILE A 184 0.13 -10.37 -8.07
C ILE A 184 -0.80 -11.43 -8.69
N ARG A 185 -1.03 -12.52 -7.97
CA ARG A 185 -1.98 -13.57 -8.36
C ARG A 185 -3.36 -13.24 -7.81
N VAL A 186 -4.07 -12.34 -8.51
CA VAL A 186 -5.36 -11.81 -8.05
C VAL A 186 -6.37 -12.93 -7.75
N GLU A 187 -6.31 -14.03 -8.49
CA GLU A 187 -7.19 -15.19 -8.32
C GLU A 187 -7.09 -15.88 -6.95
N ARG A 188 -6.03 -15.61 -6.19
CA ARG A 188 -5.89 -16.12 -4.82
C ARG A 188 -6.68 -15.35 -3.77
N TYR A 189 -7.22 -14.21 -4.14
CA TYR A 189 -7.86 -13.29 -3.20
C TYR A 189 -9.37 -13.21 -3.42
N GLY A 190 -10.12 -13.11 -2.32
CA GLY A 190 -11.50 -12.66 -2.39
C GLY A 190 -11.58 -11.13 -2.42
N LEU A 191 -10.67 -10.46 -1.69
CA LEU A 191 -10.62 -9.00 -1.64
C LEU A 191 -9.20 -8.49 -1.41
N ILE A 192 -8.80 -7.48 -2.21
CA ILE A 192 -7.59 -6.70 -2.00
C ILE A 192 -8.01 -5.24 -1.87
N TYR A 193 -7.48 -4.52 -0.90
CA TYR A 193 -7.65 -3.07 -0.83
C TYR A 193 -6.33 -2.34 -0.64
N ALA A 194 -6.27 -1.11 -1.13
CA ALA A 194 -5.09 -0.27 -1.03
C ALA A 194 -5.46 1.21 -0.95
N GLY A 195 -5.09 1.88 0.14
CA GLY A 195 -5.10 3.33 0.21
C GLY A 195 -4.04 3.91 -0.73
N ALA A 196 -4.44 4.78 -1.68
CA ALA A 196 -3.57 5.19 -2.78
C ALA A 196 -2.34 6.00 -2.37
N GLN A 197 -2.38 6.70 -1.23
CA GLN A 197 -1.38 7.68 -0.80
C GLN A 197 0.05 7.14 -0.59
N LYS A 198 0.27 5.85 -0.74
CA LYS A 198 1.58 5.21 -0.62
C LYS A 198 2.17 4.89 -2.00
N ASN A 199 1.64 3.88 -2.68
CA ASN A 199 2.22 3.34 -3.90
C ASN A 199 1.45 3.66 -5.19
N LEU A 200 0.22 4.18 -5.09
CA LEU A 200 -0.68 4.36 -6.25
C LEU A 200 -1.00 5.81 -6.62
N GLY A 201 -0.88 6.76 -5.70
CA GLY A 201 -1.36 8.09 -6.01
C GLY A 201 -1.52 9.01 -4.79
N PRO A 202 -2.40 10.00 -4.86
CA PRO A 202 -2.67 10.91 -3.75
C PRO A 202 -3.56 10.26 -2.68
N SER A 203 -3.59 10.87 -1.49
CA SER A 203 -4.60 10.55 -0.49
C SER A 203 -6.00 10.92 -0.98
N GLY A 204 -7.01 10.13 -0.58
CA GLY A 204 -8.42 10.41 -0.88
C GLY A 204 -9.13 9.31 -1.67
N VAL A 205 -8.41 8.45 -2.38
CA VAL A 205 -8.96 7.30 -3.07
C VAL A 205 -8.39 6.00 -2.50
N THR A 206 -9.23 4.96 -2.48
CA THR A 206 -8.88 3.59 -2.08
C THR A 206 -9.24 2.67 -3.23
N LEU A 207 -8.25 1.95 -3.76
CA LEU A 207 -8.49 0.87 -4.72
C LEU A 207 -9.01 -0.35 -3.95
N VAL A 208 -10.10 -0.96 -4.44
CA VAL A 208 -10.59 -2.25 -3.97
C VAL A 208 -10.79 -3.17 -5.17
N ILE A 209 -10.18 -4.36 -5.11
CA ILE A 209 -10.35 -5.44 -6.10
C ILE A 209 -11.10 -6.54 -5.36
N LEU A 210 -12.34 -6.81 -5.79
CA LEU A 210 -13.26 -7.69 -5.09
C LEU A 210 -13.82 -8.75 -6.03
N ARG A 211 -13.72 -10.01 -5.65
CA ARG A 211 -14.31 -11.12 -6.40
C ARG A 211 -15.84 -10.98 -6.45
N ARG A 212 -16.42 -11.05 -7.65
CA ARG A 212 -17.83 -10.70 -7.88
C ARG A 212 -18.83 -11.61 -7.18
N ASP A 213 -18.50 -12.90 -6.98
CA ASP A 213 -19.38 -13.81 -6.22
C ASP A 213 -19.59 -13.35 -4.77
N LEU A 214 -18.65 -12.59 -4.19
CA LEU A 214 -18.78 -12.04 -2.85
C LEU A 214 -19.79 -10.89 -2.76
N LEU A 215 -20.13 -10.23 -3.89
CA LEU A 215 -21.14 -9.17 -3.90
C LEU A 215 -22.52 -9.67 -3.45
N GLU A 216 -22.81 -10.97 -3.67
CA GLU A 216 -24.07 -11.60 -3.28
C GLU A 216 -24.01 -12.27 -1.90
N ARG A 217 -22.80 -12.35 -1.28
CA ARG A 217 -22.57 -13.07 0.00
C ARG A 217 -22.58 -12.16 1.23
N ARG A 218 -23.19 -10.98 1.13
CA ARG A 218 -23.34 -10.08 2.30
C ARG A 218 -24.05 -10.78 3.44
N VAL A 219 -23.56 -10.62 4.64
CA VAL A 219 -24.10 -11.28 5.83
C VAL A 219 -25.13 -10.43 6.59
N ARG A 220 -25.33 -9.17 6.15
CA ARG A 220 -26.29 -8.22 6.74
C ARG A 220 -26.67 -7.09 5.80
N GLU A 221 -27.77 -6.39 6.10
CA GLU A 221 -28.08 -5.12 5.46
C GLU A 221 -27.15 -4.02 5.98
N LEU A 222 -26.71 -3.15 5.08
CA LEU A 222 -25.76 -2.09 5.37
C LEU A 222 -26.23 -0.74 4.80
N PRO A 223 -25.84 0.38 5.40
CA PRO A 223 -25.94 1.68 4.74
C PRO A 223 -25.21 1.65 3.40
N SER A 224 -25.79 2.24 2.36
CA SER A 224 -25.32 2.16 0.97
C SER A 224 -23.83 2.42 0.79
N MET A 225 -23.25 3.39 1.54
CA MET A 225 -21.84 3.74 1.45
C MET A 225 -20.88 2.70 2.06
N LEU A 226 -21.42 1.73 2.82
CA LEU A 226 -20.65 0.62 3.41
C LEU A 226 -20.84 -0.69 2.65
N ASP A 227 -21.71 -0.72 1.64
CA ASP A 227 -22.04 -1.90 0.87
C ASP A 227 -21.25 -1.95 -0.43
N TYR A 228 -20.39 -2.95 -0.57
CA TYR A 228 -19.61 -3.14 -1.79
C TYR A 228 -20.47 -3.36 -3.04
N ALA A 229 -21.64 -4.02 -2.92
CA ALA A 229 -22.53 -4.24 -4.06
C ALA A 229 -23.07 -2.91 -4.59
N THR A 230 -23.47 -1.99 -3.71
CA THR A 230 -23.89 -0.63 -4.11
C THR A 230 -22.82 0.10 -4.92
N HIS A 231 -21.56 0.00 -4.52
CA HIS A 231 -20.44 0.61 -5.23
C HIS A 231 -20.15 -0.08 -6.56
N ALA A 232 -20.25 -1.42 -6.61
CA ALA A 232 -20.03 -2.20 -7.83
C ALA A 232 -21.12 -1.93 -8.88
N GLU A 233 -22.37 -1.91 -8.48
CA GLU A 233 -23.52 -1.58 -9.34
C GLU A 233 -23.41 -0.14 -9.88
N GLY A 234 -22.97 0.78 -9.03
CA GLY A 234 -22.76 2.18 -9.40
C GLY A 234 -21.47 2.45 -10.19
N GLY A 235 -20.62 1.47 -10.45
CA GLY A 235 -19.31 1.66 -11.09
C GLY A 235 -18.46 2.69 -10.34
N SER A 236 -18.45 2.64 -9.00
CA SER A 236 -17.81 3.62 -8.10
C SER A 236 -18.38 5.05 -8.17
N LEU A 237 -19.54 5.23 -8.82
CA LEU A 237 -20.21 6.53 -9.02
C LEU A 237 -21.55 6.64 -8.27
N TYR A 238 -21.78 5.80 -7.27
CA TYR A 238 -22.97 5.90 -6.42
C TYR A 238 -23.07 7.29 -5.78
N ASN A 239 -21.98 7.81 -5.24
CA ASN A 239 -21.82 9.19 -4.81
C ASN A 239 -20.77 9.91 -5.69
N THR A 240 -20.54 11.20 -5.47
CA THR A 240 -19.45 11.92 -6.12
C THR A 240 -18.11 11.40 -5.61
N PRO A 241 -17.29 10.77 -6.47
CA PRO A 241 -15.98 10.23 -6.06
C PRO A 241 -14.96 11.36 -5.93
N PRO A 242 -13.78 11.09 -5.36
CA PRO A 242 -12.67 12.04 -5.34
C PRO A 242 -12.03 12.14 -6.74
N VAL A 243 -12.66 12.89 -7.63
CA VAL A 243 -12.38 12.99 -9.09
C VAL A 243 -10.89 13.11 -9.39
N PHE A 244 -10.21 14.07 -8.77
CA PHE A 244 -8.78 14.30 -9.01
C PHE A 244 -7.92 13.13 -8.51
N CYS A 245 -8.29 12.51 -7.38
CA CYS A 245 -7.52 11.39 -6.84
C CYS A 245 -7.64 10.15 -7.74
N VAL A 246 -8.82 9.88 -8.28
CA VAL A 246 -9.03 8.79 -9.25
C VAL A 246 -8.27 9.07 -10.54
N TYR A 247 -8.30 10.30 -11.03
CA TYR A 247 -7.54 10.72 -12.21
C TYR A 247 -6.03 10.46 -12.02
N VAL A 248 -5.44 10.96 -10.91
CA VAL A 248 -4.00 10.78 -10.67
C VAL A 248 -3.64 9.31 -10.48
N LEU A 249 -4.49 8.53 -9.78
CA LEU A 249 -4.29 7.07 -9.65
C LEU A 249 -4.23 6.41 -11.03
N GLY A 250 -5.19 6.70 -11.90
CA GLY A 250 -5.20 6.18 -13.28
C GLY A 250 -3.92 6.53 -14.05
N ARG A 251 -3.44 7.76 -13.94
CA ARG A 251 -2.18 8.18 -14.55
C ARG A 251 -0.96 7.45 -13.98
N VAL A 252 -0.94 7.17 -12.67
CA VAL A 252 0.14 6.36 -12.06
C VAL A 252 0.11 4.92 -12.57
N VAL A 253 -1.08 4.32 -12.67
CA VAL A 253 -1.21 2.94 -13.18
C VAL A 253 -0.80 2.87 -14.66
N ARG A 254 -1.20 3.84 -15.49
CA ARG A 254 -0.74 3.97 -16.88
C ARG A 254 0.78 4.11 -16.95
N TRP A 255 1.36 4.94 -16.11
CA TRP A 255 2.82 5.08 -16.03
C TRP A 255 3.50 3.74 -15.68
N LEU A 256 2.95 2.92 -14.76
CA LEU A 256 3.50 1.60 -14.44
C LEU A 256 3.48 0.65 -15.66
N LEU A 257 2.42 0.67 -16.47
CA LEU A 257 2.35 -0.06 -17.75
C LEU A 257 3.45 0.39 -18.70
N GLU A 258 3.62 1.69 -18.87
CA GLU A 258 4.64 2.29 -19.73
C GLU A 258 6.08 2.00 -19.24
N GLN A 259 6.27 1.76 -17.94
CA GLN A 259 7.55 1.32 -17.38
C GLN A 259 7.88 -0.16 -17.64
N GLY A 260 7.02 -0.91 -18.31
CA GLY A 260 7.21 -2.32 -18.63
C GLY A 260 6.41 -3.29 -17.76
N GLY A 261 5.46 -2.77 -16.97
CA GLY A 261 4.57 -3.57 -16.14
C GLY A 261 5.22 -4.14 -14.88
N LEU A 262 4.48 -4.99 -14.16
CA LEU A 262 4.84 -5.40 -12.80
C LEU A 262 6.15 -6.18 -12.68
N ALA A 263 6.53 -6.97 -13.68
CA ALA A 263 7.78 -7.72 -13.63
C ALA A 263 9.02 -6.80 -13.68
N GLU A 264 8.98 -5.75 -14.50
CA GLU A 264 10.07 -4.76 -14.56
C GLU A 264 10.06 -3.87 -13.31
N ILE A 265 8.90 -3.52 -12.80
CA ILE A 265 8.76 -2.76 -11.54
C ILE A 265 9.33 -3.54 -10.36
N GLU A 266 9.05 -4.85 -10.23
CA GLU A 266 9.62 -5.72 -9.20
C GLU A 266 11.15 -5.71 -9.24
N LYS A 267 11.72 -5.88 -10.43
CA LYS A 267 13.16 -5.85 -10.63
C LYS A 267 13.78 -4.51 -10.16
N ARG A 268 13.18 -3.39 -10.59
CA ARG A 268 13.63 -2.05 -10.16
C ARG A 268 13.50 -1.84 -8.66
N ASN A 269 12.42 -2.33 -8.05
CA ASN A 269 12.23 -2.24 -6.60
C ASN A 269 13.26 -3.08 -5.84
N ALA A 270 13.55 -4.30 -6.30
CA ALA A 270 14.58 -5.14 -5.73
C ALA A 270 15.97 -4.48 -5.83
N GLU A 271 16.33 -3.92 -7.00
CA GLU A 271 17.59 -3.20 -7.18
C GLU A 271 17.72 -1.99 -6.24
N LYS A 272 16.64 -1.19 -6.07
CA LYS A 272 16.63 -0.04 -5.14
C LYS A 272 16.80 -0.49 -3.68
N ALA A 273 16.07 -1.53 -3.28
CA ALA A 273 16.13 -2.06 -1.92
C ALA A 273 17.52 -2.65 -1.61
N ALA A 274 18.10 -3.40 -2.54
CA ALA A 274 19.43 -3.98 -2.39
C ALA A 274 20.49 -2.91 -2.10
N LEU A 275 20.49 -1.78 -2.81
CA LEU A 275 21.44 -0.68 -2.57
C LEU A 275 21.50 -0.26 -1.09
N ILE A 276 20.35 -0.17 -0.43
CA ILE A 276 20.27 0.28 0.96
C ILE A 276 20.59 -0.89 1.91
N TYR A 277 20.04 -2.09 1.65
CA TYR A 277 20.29 -3.26 2.49
C TYR A 277 21.75 -3.70 2.48
N ASP A 278 22.47 -3.54 1.36
CA ASP A 278 23.90 -3.83 1.26
C ASP A 278 24.71 -2.94 2.23
N VAL A 279 24.42 -1.63 2.27
CA VAL A 279 25.07 -0.72 3.23
C VAL A 279 24.72 -1.06 4.67
N LEU A 280 23.47 -1.47 4.94
CA LEU A 280 23.07 -1.90 6.29
C LEU A 280 23.80 -3.18 6.71
N GLY A 281 24.09 -4.09 5.78
CA GLY A 281 24.82 -5.34 6.03
C GLY A 281 26.33 -5.16 6.19
N GLU A 282 26.92 -4.16 5.53
CA GLU A 282 28.35 -3.87 5.54
C GLU A 282 28.79 -2.96 6.71
N SER A 283 27.87 -2.22 7.31
CA SER A 283 28.17 -1.16 8.30
C SER A 283 27.98 -1.61 9.72
N GLU A 284 28.92 -1.33 10.60
CA GLU A 284 28.80 -1.51 12.05
C GLU A 284 27.97 -0.39 12.74
N VAL A 285 27.67 0.70 12.01
CA VAL A 285 26.90 1.84 12.50
C VAL A 285 25.40 1.64 12.40
N TYR A 286 24.94 0.86 11.39
CA TYR A 286 23.53 0.68 11.13
C TYR A 286 23.07 -0.74 11.44
N THR A 287 21.86 -0.84 11.97
CA THR A 287 21.19 -2.13 12.18
C THR A 287 19.79 -2.08 11.54
N ALA A 288 19.53 -2.98 10.58
CA ALA A 288 18.18 -3.18 10.06
C ALA A 288 17.26 -3.71 11.18
N THR A 289 16.04 -3.16 11.27
CA THR A 289 15.11 -3.59 12.34
C THR A 289 14.27 -4.80 11.95
N ALA A 290 14.15 -5.10 10.65
CA ALA A 290 13.44 -6.26 10.12
C ALA A 290 14.41 -7.44 9.94
N ALA A 291 13.97 -8.65 10.30
CA ALA A 291 14.65 -9.91 10.02
C ALA A 291 14.86 -10.08 8.51
N GLU A 292 15.95 -10.70 8.12
CA GLU A 292 16.42 -10.72 6.73
C GLU A 292 15.40 -11.34 5.76
N ASP A 293 14.77 -12.44 6.15
CA ASP A 293 13.74 -13.16 5.39
C ASP A 293 12.40 -12.44 5.31
N SER A 294 12.22 -11.45 6.15
CA SER A 294 10.98 -10.66 6.30
C SER A 294 11.09 -9.22 5.81
N ARG A 295 12.22 -8.84 5.20
CA ARG A 295 12.50 -7.46 4.77
C ARG A 295 11.56 -6.96 3.68
N SER A 296 11.03 -5.74 3.89
CA SER A 296 10.23 -5.02 2.89
C SER A 296 11.11 -4.43 1.78
N MET A 297 10.67 -4.53 0.52
CA MET A 297 11.27 -3.79 -0.60
C MET A 297 10.79 -2.33 -0.68
N MET A 298 9.71 -1.99 0.04
CA MET A 298 9.05 -0.67 -0.05
C MET A 298 9.43 0.26 1.10
N ASN A 299 9.66 -0.29 2.30
CA ASN A 299 9.88 0.49 3.53
C ASN A 299 11.05 -0.13 4.30
N ILE A 300 12.22 0.47 4.20
CA ILE A 300 13.44 -0.01 4.85
C ILE A 300 13.62 0.72 6.16
N THR A 301 13.61 -0.01 7.27
CA THR A 301 13.73 0.51 8.63
C THR A 301 15.06 0.13 9.24
N PHE A 302 15.73 1.09 9.86
CA PHE A 302 17.03 0.88 10.48
C PHE A 302 17.28 1.87 11.60
N VAL A 303 18.22 1.53 12.48
CA VAL A 303 18.65 2.34 13.64
C VAL A 303 20.16 2.50 13.65
N THR A 304 20.63 3.51 14.39
CA THR A 304 22.02 3.65 14.83
C THR A 304 22.12 3.29 16.31
N PRO A 305 23.33 3.21 16.92
CA PRO A 305 23.50 2.81 18.31
C PRO A 305 22.82 3.74 19.35
N SER A 306 22.45 4.97 18.97
CA SER A 306 21.78 5.87 19.92
C SER A 306 20.70 6.74 19.27
N GLU A 307 19.72 7.18 20.07
CA GLU A 307 18.66 8.11 19.61
C GLU A 307 19.23 9.48 19.20
N GLU A 308 20.32 9.94 19.84
CA GLU A 308 21.01 11.18 19.46
C GLU A 308 21.61 11.04 18.05
N LEU A 309 22.18 9.88 17.74
CA LEU A 309 22.77 9.61 16.43
C LEU A 309 21.68 9.44 15.36
N ASN A 310 20.55 8.80 15.69
CA ASN A 310 19.35 8.75 14.83
C ASN A 310 18.86 10.17 14.48
N ALA A 311 18.73 11.03 15.49
CA ALA A 311 18.26 12.41 15.30
C ALA A 311 19.25 13.23 14.45
N LYS A 312 20.56 13.06 14.69
CA LYS A 312 21.63 13.69 13.91
C LYS A 312 21.58 13.26 12.46
N PHE A 313 21.45 11.94 12.19
CA PHE A 313 21.31 11.41 10.85
C PHE A 313 20.15 12.06 10.09
N VAL A 314 18.96 12.09 10.68
CA VAL A 314 17.77 12.68 10.06
C VAL A 314 17.96 14.16 9.75
N ALA A 315 18.55 14.91 10.70
CA ALA A 315 18.79 16.34 10.52
C ALA A 315 19.81 16.65 9.41
N GLU A 316 20.92 15.90 9.36
CA GLU A 316 21.95 16.10 8.34
C GLU A 316 21.47 15.64 6.94
N ALA A 317 20.71 14.55 6.87
CA ALA A 317 20.08 14.07 5.64
C ALA A 317 19.14 15.11 5.03
N ALA A 318 18.29 15.72 5.86
CA ALA A 318 17.36 16.76 5.42
C ALA A 318 18.08 17.98 4.83
N GLN A 319 19.24 18.37 5.38
CA GLN A 319 20.08 19.45 4.84
C GLN A 319 20.65 19.14 3.45
N GLN A 320 20.72 17.85 3.08
CA GLN A 320 21.15 17.39 1.77
C GLN A 320 19.98 17.05 0.82
N GLY A 321 18.76 17.46 1.17
CA GLY A 321 17.58 17.22 0.34
C GLY A 321 17.05 15.78 0.41
N LEU A 322 17.40 15.01 1.46
CA LEU A 322 16.87 13.68 1.76
C LEU A 322 15.81 13.81 2.87
N ASP A 323 14.57 14.11 2.48
CA ASP A 323 13.48 14.39 3.43
C ASP A 323 12.66 13.13 3.76
N GLY A 324 11.99 13.14 4.94
CA GLY A 324 11.05 12.10 5.34
C GLY A 324 11.66 10.82 5.90
N LEU A 325 12.96 10.80 6.24
CA LEU A 325 13.68 9.62 6.74
C LEU A 325 13.41 9.28 8.22
N LYS A 326 12.75 10.15 9.00
CA LYS A 326 12.46 9.87 10.41
C LYS A 326 11.58 8.63 10.55
N GLY A 327 12.01 7.66 11.36
CA GLY A 327 11.25 6.44 11.67
C GLY A 327 9.98 6.72 12.48
N HIS A 328 9.09 5.74 12.51
CA HIS A 328 7.86 5.83 13.30
C HIS A 328 8.18 5.70 14.79
N ARG A 329 7.43 6.41 15.65
CA ARG A 329 7.62 6.41 17.12
C ARG A 329 7.61 5.03 17.79
N SER A 330 6.99 4.03 17.14
CA SER A 330 6.93 2.64 17.64
C SER A 330 8.21 1.84 17.39
N VAL A 331 9.05 2.29 16.46
CA VAL A 331 10.30 1.61 16.06
C VAL A 331 11.51 2.49 16.39
N GLY A 332 11.37 3.81 16.29
CA GLY A 332 12.49 4.75 16.37
C GLY A 332 13.28 4.82 15.06
N GLY A 333 14.50 5.32 15.13
CA GLY A 333 15.47 5.32 14.06
C GLY A 333 15.03 6.01 12.77
N MET A 334 15.33 5.40 11.65
CA MET A 334 15.07 5.88 10.30
C MET A 334 14.18 4.91 9.52
N ARG A 335 13.48 5.46 8.53
CA ARG A 335 12.72 4.68 7.55
C ARG A 335 12.83 5.31 6.18
N ALA A 336 13.42 4.61 5.24
CA ALA A 336 13.43 4.97 3.83
C ALA A 336 12.24 4.30 3.12
N SER A 337 11.23 5.09 2.71
CA SER A 337 10.11 4.59 1.92
C SER A 337 10.41 4.84 0.44
N ILE A 338 10.68 3.77 -0.30
CA ILE A 338 11.18 3.78 -1.68
C ILE A 338 10.19 3.15 -2.67
N TYR A 339 8.94 3.56 -2.57
CA TYR A 339 7.84 3.07 -3.41
C TYR A 339 8.17 3.06 -4.92
N ASN A 340 7.27 2.54 -5.75
CA ASN A 340 7.46 2.39 -7.19
C ASN A 340 7.99 3.67 -7.87
N ALA A 341 7.42 4.82 -7.53
CA ALA A 341 7.78 6.12 -8.10
C ALA A 341 9.11 6.68 -7.59
N PHE A 342 9.70 6.10 -6.54
CA PHE A 342 10.94 6.62 -5.98
C PHE A 342 12.11 6.33 -6.92
N PRO A 343 12.90 7.35 -7.34
CA PRO A 343 13.97 7.17 -8.31
C PRO A 343 15.18 6.45 -7.70
N ARG A 344 15.81 5.57 -8.48
CA ARG A 344 17.05 4.88 -8.10
C ARG A 344 18.15 5.86 -7.66
N ALA A 345 18.30 6.99 -8.36
CA ALA A 345 19.25 8.04 -8.01
C ALA A 345 19.10 8.52 -6.56
N GLY A 346 17.88 8.61 -6.04
CA GLY A 346 17.64 8.97 -4.65
C GLY A 346 18.14 7.91 -3.66
N CYS A 347 18.07 6.63 -4.02
CA CYS A 347 18.66 5.55 -3.21
C CYS A 347 20.19 5.63 -3.25
N GLU A 348 20.79 5.91 -4.40
CA GLU A 348 22.25 6.07 -4.56
C GLU A 348 22.78 7.25 -3.74
N VAL A 349 22.07 8.38 -3.73
CA VAL A 349 22.43 9.55 -2.90
C VAL A 349 22.29 9.21 -1.41
N LEU A 350 21.22 8.52 -1.00
CA LEU A 350 21.06 8.06 0.39
C LEU A 350 22.22 7.14 0.80
N VAL A 351 22.57 6.17 -0.02
CA VAL A 351 23.68 5.23 0.22
C VAL A 351 25.02 5.97 0.40
N GLN A 352 25.30 6.94 -0.47
CA GLN A 352 26.53 7.75 -0.33
C GLN A 352 26.52 8.55 0.98
N PHE A 353 25.37 9.18 1.30
CA PHE A 353 25.20 9.87 2.59
C PHE A 353 25.42 8.94 3.78
N MET A 354 24.85 7.72 3.75
CA MET A 354 25.02 6.72 4.81
C MET A 354 26.50 6.35 5.01
N LYS A 355 27.25 6.12 3.93
CA LYS A 355 28.69 5.82 3.99
C LYS A 355 29.49 6.98 4.59
N ASP A 356 29.22 8.20 4.15
CA ASP A 356 29.90 9.40 4.64
C ASP A 356 29.57 9.68 6.11
N PHE A 357 28.31 9.45 6.51
CA PHE A 357 27.88 9.60 7.89
C PHE A 357 28.51 8.55 8.81
N ALA A 358 28.55 7.29 8.38
CA ALA A 358 29.21 6.21 9.14
C ALA A 358 30.71 6.50 9.34
N ALA A 359 31.42 6.94 8.31
CA ALA A 359 32.84 7.28 8.39
C ALA A 359 33.16 8.42 9.38
N LYS A 360 32.19 9.29 9.67
CA LYS A 360 32.34 10.43 10.61
C LYS A 360 31.91 10.10 12.04
N ASN A 361 31.08 9.07 12.24
CA ASN A 361 30.38 8.83 13.51
C ASN A 361 30.51 7.38 14.00
N GLY A 362 31.20 6.50 13.24
CA GLY A 362 31.51 5.11 13.58
C GLY A 362 32.85 4.93 14.27
#